data_2e4b0957abc0d8357287d3f23cf5d447
#
_entry.id   2e4b0957abc0d8357287d3f23cf5d447
#
_cell.length_a   1.000
_cell.length_b   1.000
_cell.length_c   1.000
_cell.angle_alpha   90.00
_cell.angle_beta   90.00
_cell.angle_gamma   90.00
#
_symmetry.space_group_name_H-M   'P 1'
#
loop_
_entity.id
_entity.type
_entity.pdbx_description
1 polymer ?
#
loop_
_entity_poly.entity_id
_entity_poly.type
_entity_poly.pdbx_seq_one_letter_code
_entity_poly.pdbx_strand_id
1 'polypeptide(L)'
;MIKTKRIIPLFVLLILGGMTMNASAHALWVESKDIAEVGDVQKVYSLFGHAGSSSGIYVPLMDAAYLVTPAGDKIDLALKTGNWLAGYGWCEYEYGDIVLYWPGDYVFAVARSPSVYDPAWAGQESNPRLGYSYATMVIHAGDEGMESWEAGLPLEIVPEKAPYEIARNDEVKFHVMWNGEPVPVEATFSAYYWTWDSHDADKIQTGTTDADGTFTVSFTQAGPWQVMARVDLDEPGTWTATFDHGGERFKAGDEVDYNVVRYTNVMSVWVKA
;
A
#
# COMPACT_ATOMS: atom_id res chain seq x y z
N MET A 1 42.47 -37.23 45.05
CA MET A 1 41.74 -35.95 44.93
C MET A 1 41.43 -35.70 43.47
N ILE A 2 40.23 -36.05 43.03
CA ILE A 2 39.80 -35.87 41.64
C ILE A 2 38.91 -34.63 41.58
N LYS A 3 39.42 -33.57 40.88
CA LYS A 3 38.66 -32.33 40.64
C LYS A 3 37.66 -32.54 39.50
N THR A 4 36.43 -32.66 39.84
CA THR A 4 35.31 -32.69 38.87
C THR A 4 35.09 -31.26 38.32
N LYS A 5 35.41 -31.05 37.04
CA LYS A 5 35.00 -29.84 36.30
C LYS A 5 33.51 -29.91 35.99
N ARG A 6 32.74 -29.02 36.56
CA ARG A 6 31.33 -28.81 36.18
C ARG A 6 31.28 -28.13 34.84
N ILE A 7 30.79 -28.81 33.80
CA ILE A 7 30.42 -28.25 32.51
C ILE A 7 29.01 -27.69 32.70
N ILE A 8 28.86 -26.38 32.60
CA ILE A 8 27.57 -25.71 32.54
C ILE A 8 27.16 -25.75 31.06
N PRO A 9 26.04 -26.40 30.68
CA PRO A 9 25.52 -26.31 29.32
C PRO A 9 24.96 -24.92 29.12
N LEU A 10 25.57 -24.16 28.23
CA LEU A 10 25.06 -22.88 27.73
C LEU A 10 23.81 -23.21 26.85
N PHE A 11 22.63 -23.09 27.41
CA PHE A 11 21.38 -23.09 26.64
C PHE A 11 21.32 -21.79 25.84
N VAL A 12 21.72 -21.85 24.58
CA VAL A 12 21.41 -20.81 23.59
C VAL A 12 19.91 -20.96 23.31
N LEU A 13 19.13 -20.12 23.96
CA LEU A 13 17.71 -19.94 23.66
C LEU A 13 17.63 -19.22 22.30
N LEU A 14 17.52 -19.98 21.22
CA LEU A 14 17.15 -19.45 19.92
C LEU A 14 15.68 -19.01 20.02
N ILE A 15 15.47 -17.74 20.32
CA ILE A 15 14.14 -17.11 20.11
C ILE A 15 13.99 -16.97 18.60
N LEU A 16 13.47 -18.02 17.98
CA LEU A 16 12.79 -17.90 16.69
C LEU A 16 11.51 -17.12 16.96
N GLY A 17 11.63 -15.80 16.98
CA GLY A 17 10.49 -14.91 16.83
C GLY A 17 9.88 -15.22 15.47
N GLY A 18 8.90 -16.11 15.46
CA GLY A 18 8.03 -16.29 14.31
C GLY A 18 7.33 -14.95 14.06
N MET A 19 7.86 -14.15 13.15
CA MET A 19 7.13 -13.04 12.57
C MET A 19 5.96 -13.68 11.80
N THR A 20 4.85 -13.89 12.50
CA THR A 20 3.57 -14.09 11.82
C THR A 20 3.27 -12.74 11.18
N MET A 21 3.73 -12.54 9.96
CA MET A 21 3.26 -11.44 9.14
C MET A 21 1.78 -11.69 8.91
N ASN A 22 0.97 -11.03 9.74
CA ASN A 22 -0.44 -10.93 9.47
C ASN A 22 -0.56 -10.19 8.14
N ALA A 23 -0.79 -10.92 7.06
CA ALA A 23 -1.23 -10.35 5.81
C ALA A 23 -2.40 -9.43 6.17
N SER A 24 -2.23 -8.13 5.96
CA SER A 24 -3.32 -7.17 6.17
C SER A 24 -4.45 -7.63 5.26
N ALA A 25 -5.55 -8.06 5.84
CA ALA A 25 -6.62 -8.67 5.09
C ALA A 25 -7.17 -7.74 3.99
N HIS A 26 -7.08 -6.42 4.16
CA HIS A 26 -7.58 -5.43 3.21
C HIS A 26 -6.54 -4.34 2.95
N ALA A 27 -6.34 -4.00 1.69
CA ALA A 27 -5.49 -2.89 1.24
C ALA A 27 -6.29 -1.91 0.37
N LEU A 28 -5.85 -0.65 0.37
CA LEU A 28 -6.25 0.34 -0.61
C LEU A 28 -5.31 0.19 -1.81
N TRP A 29 -5.84 0.17 -3.04
CA TRP A 29 -5.02 0.22 -4.26
C TRP A 29 -5.73 0.98 -5.38
N VAL A 30 -4.98 1.30 -6.39
CA VAL A 30 -5.46 2.02 -7.58
C VAL A 30 -5.17 1.25 -8.84
N GLU A 31 -5.99 1.43 -9.86
CA GLU A 31 -5.86 0.80 -11.16
C GLU A 31 -6.12 1.77 -12.29
N SER A 32 -5.33 1.64 -13.36
CA SER A 32 -5.54 2.27 -14.66
C SER A 32 -4.71 1.52 -15.70
N LYS A 33 -4.71 1.95 -16.95
CA LYS A 33 -3.64 1.62 -17.89
C LYS A 33 -2.42 2.46 -17.53
N ASP A 34 -1.25 1.86 -17.53
CA ASP A 34 0.03 2.51 -17.23
C ASP A 34 0.63 3.27 -18.42
N ILE A 35 0.16 3.01 -19.66
CA ILE A 35 0.58 3.66 -20.90
C ILE A 35 -0.64 4.16 -21.66
N ALA A 36 -0.54 5.38 -22.17
CA ALA A 36 -1.59 6.08 -22.90
C ALA A 36 -1.00 7.02 -23.97
N GLU A 37 -1.86 7.53 -24.83
CA GLU A 37 -1.51 8.59 -25.77
C GLU A 37 -1.86 9.96 -25.17
N VAL A 38 -1.15 11.00 -25.60
CA VAL A 38 -1.48 12.39 -25.24
C VAL A 38 -2.87 12.74 -25.80
N GLY A 39 -3.73 13.27 -24.96
CA GLY A 39 -5.12 13.56 -25.28
C GLY A 39 -6.12 12.44 -24.96
N ASP A 40 -5.63 11.28 -24.58
CA ASP A 40 -6.49 10.17 -24.14
C ASP A 40 -7.29 10.52 -22.88
N VAL A 41 -8.49 9.96 -22.81
CA VAL A 41 -9.28 9.89 -21.59
C VAL A 41 -9.03 8.53 -20.95
N GLN A 42 -8.33 8.54 -19.82
CA GLN A 42 -8.07 7.33 -19.03
C GLN A 42 -9.07 7.21 -17.90
N LYS A 43 -9.52 5.98 -17.64
CA LYS A 43 -10.31 5.67 -16.47
C LYS A 43 -9.38 5.21 -15.34
N VAL A 44 -9.48 5.87 -14.20
CA VAL A 44 -8.78 5.49 -12.96
C VAL A 44 -9.77 4.91 -11.98
N TYR A 45 -9.31 3.94 -11.19
CA TYR A 45 -10.11 3.26 -10.18
C TYR A 45 -9.38 3.27 -8.84
N SER A 46 -10.15 3.41 -7.77
CA SER A 46 -9.70 3.20 -6.39
C SER A 46 -10.51 2.06 -5.79
N LEU A 47 -9.83 1.11 -5.20
CA LEU A 47 -10.41 -0.12 -4.66
C LEU A 47 -9.87 -0.38 -3.26
N PHE A 48 -10.70 -1.06 -2.44
CA PHE A 48 -10.30 -1.46 -1.09
C PHE A 48 -10.74 -2.90 -0.83
N GLY A 49 -9.83 -3.73 -0.35
CA GLY A 49 -10.09 -5.14 -0.10
C GLY A 49 -8.89 -6.03 -0.37
N HIS A 50 -9.13 -7.17 -0.99
CA HIS A 50 -8.09 -8.10 -1.44
C HIS A 50 -7.91 -7.97 -2.95
N ALA A 51 -6.78 -7.46 -3.39
CA ALA A 51 -6.45 -7.46 -4.82
C ALA A 51 -6.39 -8.89 -5.36
N GLY A 52 -6.92 -9.08 -6.56
CA GLY A 52 -6.88 -10.37 -7.26
C GLY A 52 -7.94 -11.39 -6.85
N SER A 53 -8.54 -11.28 -5.69
CA SER A 53 -9.54 -12.24 -5.21
C SER A 53 -10.97 -11.71 -5.13
N SER A 54 -11.36 -10.86 -6.04
CA SER A 54 -12.72 -10.31 -6.09
C SER A 54 -13.01 -9.20 -5.12
N SER A 55 -12.07 -8.19 -5.00
CA SER A 55 -12.70 -7.48 -4.17
C SER A 55 -12.62 -6.21 -3.57
N GLY A 56 -13.20 -5.23 -4.07
CA GLY A 56 -13.75 -4.13 -3.30
C GLY A 56 -14.89 -4.62 -2.41
N ILE A 57 -14.72 -4.67 -1.10
CA ILE A 57 -15.80 -5.09 -0.20
C ILE A 57 -16.74 -3.92 0.07
N TYR A 58 -16.16 -2.73 0.22
CA TYR A 58 -16.86 -1.45 0.35
C TYR A 58 -15.93 -0.32 -0.06
N VAL A 59 -16.50 0.82 -0.40
CA VAL A 59 -15.72 2.04 -0.67
C VAL A 59 -15.41 2.70 0.67
N PRO A 60 -14.11 2.80 1.05
CA PRO A 60 -13.75 3.57 2.23
C PRO A 60 -13.96 5.06 1.95
N LEU A 61 -14.25 5.82 2.98
CA LEU A 61 -14.28 7.28 2.86
C LEU A 61 -12.90 7.78 2.45
N MET A 62 -12.83 8.57 1.38
CA MET A 62 -11.60 9.16 0.87
C MET A 62 -11.42 10.58 1.36
N ASP A 63 -10.21 10.91 1.83
CA ASP A 63 -9.82 12.28 2.15
C ASP A 63 -9.35 13.02 0.89
N ALA A 64 -8.67 12.33 0.00
CA ALA A 64 -8.17 12.91 -1.24
C ALA A 64 -8.08 11.89 -2.37
N ALA A 65 -8.35 12.37 -3.58
CA ALA A 65 -7.98 11.72 -4.83
C ALA A 65 -7.49 12.82 -5.79
N TYR A 66 -6.32 12.65 -6.38
CA TYR A 66 -5.73 13.65 -7.25
C TYR A 66 -4.77 13.05 -8.26
N LEU A 67 -4.46 13.85 -9.27
CA LEU A 67 -3.48 13.57 -10.30
C LEU A 67 -2.35 14.58 -10.16
N VAL A 68 -1.11 14.12 -10.07
CA VAL A 68 0.08 14.96 -10.24
C VAL A 68 0.42 14.93 -11.73
N THR A 69 0.52 16.12 -12.36
CA THR A 69 0.82 16.26 -13.79
C THR A 69 2.33 16.19 -14.04
N PRO A 70 2.79 16.04 -15.29
CA PRO A 70 4.22 16.13 -15.63
C PRO A 70 4.89 17.45 -15.24
N ALA A 71 4.11 18.53 -15.06
CA ALA A 71 4.61 19.82 -14.57
C ALA A 71 4.67 19.89 -13.02
N GLY A 72 4.23 18.86 -12.30
CA GLY A 72 4.17 18.82 -10.85
C GLY A 72 2.91 19.47 -10.25
N ASP A 73 1.96 19.89 -11.08
CA ASP A 73 0.69 20.44 -10.59
C ASP A 73 -0.22 19.33 -10.06
N LYS A 74 -0.90 19.60 -8.93
CA LYS A 74 -1.92 18.70 -8.38
C LYS A 74 -3.30 19.10 -8.88
N ILE A 75 -4.02 18.12 -9.43
CA ILE A 75 -5.40 18.28 -9.91
C ILE A 75 -6.30 17.37 -9.08
N ASP A 76 -7.17 17.94 -8.25
CA ASP A 76 -8.14 17.17 -7.47
C ASP A 76 -9.14 16.46 -8.37
N LEU A 77 -9.46 15.21 -8.03
CA LEU A 77 -10.37 14.36 -8.76
C LEU A 77 -11.63 14.09 -7.94
N ALA A 78 -12.78 14.35 -8.54
CA ALA A 78 -14.06 13.93 -7.99
C ALA A 78 -14.36 12.50 -8.47
N LEU A 79 -14.06 11.51 -7.65
CA LEU A 79 -14.40 10.12 -7.94
C LEU A 79 -15.89 9.84 -7.75
N LYS A 80 -16.42 8.87 -8.48
CA LYS A 80 -17.78 8.39 -8.44
C LYS A 80 -17.78 6.96 -7.92
N THR A 81 -18.74 6.60 -7.10
CA THR A 81 -18.94 5.22 -6.67
C THR A 81 -19.55 4.39 -7.77
N GLY A 82 -18.95 3.24 -8.02
CA GLY A 82 -19.48 2.17 -8.87
C GLY A 82 -19.61 0.88 -8.09
N ASN A 83 -20.26 -0.10 -8.67
CA ASN A 83 -20.33 -1.45 -8.12
C ASN A 83 -20.36 -2.49 -9.22
N TRP A 84 -19.91 -3.70 -8.91
CA TRP A 84 -20.04 -4.87 -9.74
C TRP A 84 -20.47 -6.09 -8.94
N LEU A 85 -21.02 -7.08 -9.60
CA LEU A 85 -21.29 -8.38 -8.99
C LEU A 85 -20.03 -9.24 -9.10
N ALA A 86 -19.41 -9.55 -7.97
CA ALA A 86 -18.34 -10.54 -7.87
C ALA A 86 -18.87 -11.87 -7.34
N GLY A 87 -18.03 -12.91 -7.38
CA GLY A 87 -18.40 -14.26 -6.91
C GLY A 87 -18.87 -14.35 -5.45
N TYR A 88 -18.58 -13.34 -4.65
CA TYR A 88 -18.96 -13.25 -3.23
C TYR A 88 -20.02 -12.19 -2.93
N GLY A 89 -20.57 -11.55 -3.93
CA GLY A 89 -21.59 -10.50 -3.78
C GLY A 89 -21.24 -9.22 -4.51
N TRP A 90 -21.89 -8.13 -4.11
CA TRP A 90 -21.62 -6.80 -4.65
C TRP A 90 -20.33 -6.23 -4.07
N CYS A 91 -19.47 -5.76 -4.97
CA CYS A 91 -18.24 -5.07 -4.64
C CYS A 91 -18.37 -3.61 -5.07
N GLU A 92 -17.93 -2.71 -4.21
CA GLU A 92 -17.88 -1.27 -4.49
C GLU A 92 -16.48 -0.85 -4.90
N TYR A 93 -16.40 0.19 -5.72
CA TYR A 93 -15.16 0.84 -6.12
C TYR A 93 -15.44 2.32 -6.41
N GLU A 94 -14.40 3.13 -6.37
CA GLU A 94 -14.48 4.49 -6.89
C GLU A 94 -13.78 4.60 -8.23
N TYR A 95 -14.25 5.49 -9.08
CA TYR A 95 -13.69 5.72 -10.39
C TYR A 95 -13.81 7.18 -10.84
N GLY A 96 -12.91 7.58 -11.73
CA GLY A 96 -12.94 8.86 -12.41
C GLY A 96 -12.37 8.75 -13.81
N ASP A 97 -12.63 9.76 -14.61
CA ASP A 97 -12.03 9.93 -15.92
C ASP A 97 -11.00 11.08 -15.82
N ILE A 98 -9.79 10.84 -16.30
CA ILE A 98 -8.71 11.83 -16.38
C ILE A 98 -8.34 12.05 -17.84
N VAL A 99 -7.97 13.28 -18.19
CA VAL A 99 -7.50 13.61 -19.55
C VAL A 99 -6.00 13.93 -19.47
N LEU A 100 -5.22 13.24 -20.28
CA LEU A 100 -3.76 13.36 -20.30
C LEU A 100 -3.36 14.42 -21.35
N TYR A 101 -3.42 15.69 -20.98
CA TYR A 101 -3.23 16.80 -21.92
C TYR A 101 -1.79 17.01 -22.39
N TRP A 102 -0.80 16.59 -21.62
CA TRP A 102 0.61 16.84 -21.90
C TRP A 102 1.38 15.51 -21.96
N PRO A 103 2.48 15.46 -22.74
CA PRO A 103 3.38 14.33 -22.66
C PRO A 103 4.07 14.29 -21.30
N GLY A 104 4.41 13.07 -20.83
CA GLY A 104 5.10 12.85 -19.58
C GLY A 104 4.35 11.90 -18.66
N ASP A 105 4.84 11.79 -17.43
CA ASP A 105 4.31 10.92 -16.42
C ASP A 105 3.30 11.64 -15.54
N TYR A 106 2.22 10.97 -15.26
CA TYR A 106 1.19 11.39 -14.30
C TYR A 106 1.20 10.44 -13.12
N VAL A 107 1.08 10.96 -11.90
CA VAL A 107 0.91 10.12 -10.72
C VAL A 107 -0.53 10.24 -10.22
N PHE A 108 -1.30 9.18 -10.36
CA PHE A 108 -2.62 9.09 -9.74
C PHE A 108 -2.44 8.65 -8.29
N ALA A 109 -2.98 9.42 -7.35
CA ALA A 109 -2.85 9.21 -5.93
C ALA A 109 -4.20 9.31 -5.21
N VAL A 110 -4.38 8.46 -4.23
CA VAL A 110 -5.54 8.49 -3.32
C VAL A 110 -5.09 8.36 -1.87
N ALA A 111 -5.83 9.02 -0.99
CA ALA A 111 -5.68 8.92 0.46
C ALA A 111 -7.02 8.59 1.09
N ARG A 112 -7.06 7.54 1.87
CA ARG A 112 -8.24 7.14 2.66
C ARG A 112 -8.31 7.96 3.94
N SER A 113 -9.53 8.33 4.36
CA SER A 113 -9.75 8.90 5.69
C SER A 113 -9.24 7.94 6.78
N PRO A 114 -8.47 8.45 7.77
CA PRO A 114 -7.92 7.61 8.81
C PRO A 114 -9.02 6.96 9.63
N SER A 115 -8.74 5.76 10.13
CA SER A 115 -9.67 5.06 11.03
C SER A 115 -8.93 4.12 11.96
N VAL A 116 -9.48 3.93 13.16
CA VAL A 116 -8.99 2.89 14.05
C VAL A 116 -9.47 1.51 13.61
N TYR A 117 -8.57 0.55 13.63
CA TYR A 117 -8.85 -0.88 13.48
C TYR A 117 -8.24 -1.64 14.65
N ASP A 118 -9.03 -2.50 15.31
CA ASP A 118 -8.55 -3.40 16.33
C ASP A 118 -8.51 -4.84 15.79
N PRO A 119 -7.34 -5.51 15.79
CA PRO A 119 -7.23 -6.93 15.43
C PRO A 119 -8.16 -7.87 16.21
N ALA A 120 -8.57 -7.47 17.41
CA ALA A 120 -9.56 -8.21 18.20
C ALA A 120 -10.90 -8.40 17.47
N TRP A 121 -11.22 -7.50 16.54
CA TRP A 121 -12.42 -7.63 15.70
C TRP A 121 -12.35 -8.82 14.73
N ALA A 122 -11.15 -9.30 14.45
CA ALA A 122 -10.89 -10.51 13.68
C ALA A 122 -10.48 -11.71 14.56
N GLY A 123 -10.72 -11.66 15.87
CA GLY A 123 -10.41 -12.72 16.81
C GLY A 123 -8.93 -12.85 17.19
N GLN A 124 -8.14 -11.81 16.97
CA GLN A 124 -6.73 -11.75 17.37
C GLN A 124 -6.58 -11.03 18.73
N GLU A 125 -5.36 -10.92 19.22
CA GLU A 125 -5.06 -10.09 20.39
C GLU A 125 -5.33 -8.61 20.07
N SER A 126 -5.94 -7.89 21.02
CA SER A 126 -6.26 -6.48 20.86
C SER A 126 -4.99 -5.64 20.80
N ASN A 127 -4.86 -4.89 19.74
CA ASN A 127 -3.84 -3.86 19.57
C ASN A 127 -4.38 -2.80 18.58
N PRO A 128 -5.25 -1.90 19.04
CA PRO A 128 -5.88 -0.91 18.18
C PRO A 128 -4.87 -0.01 17.48
N ARG A 129 -5.11 0.27 16.20
CA ARG A 129 -4.21 1.04 15.35
C ARG A 129 -4.97 2.12 14.60
N LEU A 130 -4.51 3.35 14.68
CA LEU A 130 -4.98 4.42 13.80
C LEU A 130 -4.27 4.27 12.45
N GLY A 131 -5.02 3.90 11.42
CA GLY A 131 -4.48 3.61 10.09
C GLY A 131 -4.65 4.76 9.11
N TYR A 132 -3.55 5.18 8.49
CA TYR A 132 -3.48 6.03 7.30
C TYR A 132 -3.13 5.16 6.10
N SER A 133 -3.93 5.22 5.05
CA SER A 133 -3.73 4.38 3.85
C SER A 133 -3.70 5.22 2.59
N TYR A 134 -2.69 5.00 1.80
CA TYR A 134 -2.43 5.68 0.54
C TYR A 134 -2.27 4.68 -0.59
N ALA A 135 -2.58 5.08 -1.80
CA ALA A 135 -2.25 4.29 -2.98
C ALA A 135 -1.86 5.18 -4.15
N THR A 136 -0.93 4.69 -4.97
CA THR A 136 -0.39 5.42 -6.12
C THR A 136 -0.23 4.52 -7.34
N MET A 137 -0.26 5.14 -8.51
CA MET A 137 0.07 4.52 -9.79
C MET A 137 0.61 5.58 -10.74
N VAL A 138 1.62 5.22 -11.53
CA VAL A 138 2.14 6.08 -12.61
C VAL A 138 1.44 5.73 -13.92
N ILE A 139 1.06 6.77 -14.66
CA ILE A 139 0.49 6.68 -16.02
C ILE A 139 1.36 7.50 -16.95
N HIS A 140 1.97 6.84 -17.91
CA HIS A 140 2.85 7.45 -18.91
C HIS A 140 2.08 7.85 -20.16
N ALA A 141 2.30 9.06 -20.67
CA ALA A 141 1.72 9.54 -21.92
C ALA A 141 2.78 10.19 -22.84
N GLY A 142 2.90 9.67 -24.05
CA GLY A 142 3.85 10.18 -25.05
C GLY A 142 5.29 9.69 -24.81
N ASP A 143 6.27 10.56 -25.11
CA ASP A 143 7.70 10.16 -25.18
C ASP A 143 8.56 10.78 -24.05
N GLU A 144 7.97 11.61 -23.17
CA GLU A 144 8.70 12.31 -22.11
C GLU A 144 8.44 11.61 -20.76
N GLY A 145 9.50 11.31 -19.99
CA GLY A 145 9.41 10.72 -18.65
C GLY A 145 9.82 11.71 -17.56
N MET A 146 9.47 11.38 -16.31
CA MET A 146 9.93 12.11 -15.11
C MET A 146 11.14 11.40 -14.48
N GLU A 147 11.90 12.12 -13.66
CA GLU A 147 13.01 11.54 -12.88
C GLU A 147 12.54 10.98 -11.54
N SER A 148 11.37 11.42 -11.05
CA SER A 148 10.76 10.95 -9.79
C SER A 148 9.24 10.92 -9.91
N TRP A 149 8.59 10.01 -9.19
CA TRP A 149 7.14 9.78 -9.23
C TRP A 149 6.50 9.97 -7.85
N GLU A 150 6.90 11.02 -7.16
CA GLU A 150 6.32 11.40 -5.88
C GLU A 150 4.97 12.08 -6.06
N ALA A 151 4.01 11.70 -5.24
CA ALA A 151 2.68 12.32 -5.20
C ALA A 151 2.57 13.39 -4.10
N GLY A 152 3.54 13.45 -3.18
CA GLY A 152 3.55 14.32 -2.00
C GLY A 152 2.59 13.81 -0.91
N LEU A 153 2.51 12.49 -0.74
CA LEU A 153 1.84 11.81 0.37
C LEU A 153 2.79 11.70 1.57
N PRO A 154 2.27 11.56 2.79
CA PRO A 154 3.10 11.38 3.99
C PRO A 154 3.99 10.13 3.96
N LEU A 155 3.52 9.03 3.40
CA LEU A 155 4.32 7.82 3.13
C LEU A 155 4.21 7.49 1.65
N GLU A 156 5.35 7.33 0.96
CA GLU A 156 5.41 7.02 -0.46
C GLU A 156 6.40 5.90 -0.77
N ILE A 157 6.16 5.23 -1.88
CA ILE A 157 7.07 4.26 -2.47
C ILE A 157 7.50 4.81 -3.82
N VAL A 158 8.80 5.03 -3.99
CA VAL A 158 9.38 5.62 -5.20
C VAL A 158 10.35 4.62 -5.82
N PRO A 159 10.10 4.11 -7.03
CA PRO A 159 11.01 3.19 -7.71
C PRO A 159 12.23 3.91 -8.31
N GLU A 160 13.35 3.21 -8.45
CA GLU A 160 14.53 3.71 -9.20
C GLU A 160 14.38 3.54 -10.72
N LYS A 161 13.37 2.84 -11.18
CA LYS A 161 13.07 2.59 -12.60
C LYS A 161 11.66 3.04 -12.91
N ALA A 162 11.45 3.61 -14.09
CA ALA A 162 10.12 3.99 -14.55
C ALA A 162 9.15 2.80 -14.43
N PRO A 163 8.02 2.93 -13.70
CA PRO A 163 7.11 1.81 -13.45
C PRO A 163 6.59 1.15 -14.72
N TYR A 164 6.33 1.95 -15.74
CA TYR A 164 5.87 1.48 -17.06
C TYR A 164 6.98 0.82 -17.91
N GLU A 165 8.23 0.81 -17.46
CA GLU A 165 9.34 0.10 -18.12
C GLU A 165 9.73 -1.20 -17.40
N ILE A 166 9.16 -1.47 -16.23
CA ILE A 166 9.45 -2.68 -15.47
C ILE A 166 8.98 -3.89 -16.26
N ALA A 167 9.87 -4.85 -16.45
CA ALA A 167 9.62 -6.08 -17.19
C ALA A 167 9.78 -7.32 -16.31
N ARG A 168 9.27 -8.45 -16.78
CA ARG A 168 9.44 -9.73 -16.11
C ARG A 168 10.93 -10.08 -15.98
N ASN A 169 11.31 -10.53 -14.79
CA ASN A 169 12.66 -10.83 -14.32
C ASN A 169 13.52 -9.61 -13.99
N ASP A 170 12.97 -8.41 -14.00
CA ASP A 170 13.66 -7.27 -13.42
C ASP A 170 13.72 -7.39 -11.90
N GLU A 171 14.83 -6.90 -11.36
CA GLU A 171 14.99 -6.54 -9.95
C GLU A 171 15.01 -5.02 -9.86
N VAL A 172 14.02 -4.46 -9.17
CA VAL A 172 13.87 -3.01 -9.05
C VAL A 172 13.99 -2.61 -7.59
N LYS A 173 14.80 -1.59 -7.36
CA LYS A 173 14.96 -0.99 -6.06
C LYS A 173 13.91 0.11 -5.86
N PHE A 174 13.38 0.17 -4.66
CA PHE A 174 12.38 1.15 -4.23
C PHE A 174 12.88 1.89 -3.00
N HIS A 175 12.54 3.16 -2.93
CA HIS A 175 12.74 4.01 -1.76
C HIS A 175 11.42 4.18 -1.03
N VAL A 176 11.44 4.07 0.29
CA VAL A 176 10.32 4.46 1.15
C VAL A 176 10.59 5.88 1.63
N MET A 177 9.71 6.80 1.24
CA MET A 177 9.82 8.22 1.56
C MET A 177 8.83 8.58 2.66
N TRP A 178 9.27 9.39 3.60
CA TRP A 178 8.49 9.94 4.68
C TRP A 178 8.48 11.47 4.61
N ASN A 179 7.35 12.06 4.22
CA ASN A 179 7.23 13.50 3.99
C ASN A 179 8.31 14.06 3.03
N GLY A 180 8.63 13.33 1.96
CA GLY A 180 9.61 13.71 0.95
C GLY A 180 11.07 13.42 1.30
N GLU A 181 11.35 12.81 2.44
CA GLU A 181 12.68 12.40 2.87
C GLU A 181 12.75 10.87 3.04
N PRO A 182 13.91 10.22 2.96
CA PRO A 182 14.02 8.81 3.26
C PRO A 182 13.43 8.48 4.64
N VAL A 183 12.69 7.38 4.73
CA VAL A 183 12.03 6.99 5.98
C VAL A 183 13.04 6.85 7.12
N PRO A 184 12.83 7.52 8.28
CA PRO A 184 13.84 7.54 9.36
C PRO A 184 13.79 6.30 10.28
N VAL A 185 12.84 5.40 10.04
CA VAL A 185 12.60 4.18 10.82
C VAL A 185 12.49 2.99 9.88
N GLU A 186 12.70 1.79 10.41
CA GLU A 186 12.52 0.58 9.64
C GLU A 186 11.07 0.47 9.16
N ALA A 187 10.87 0.37 7.84
CA ALA A 187 9.60 0.08 7.23
C ALA A 187 9.53 -1.39 6.80
N THR A 188 8.36 -2.01 6.95
CA THR A 188 8.12 -3.32 6.38
C THR A 188 7.63 -3.17 4.95
N PHE A 189 8.02 -4.09 4.06
CA PHE A 189 7.47 -4.14 2.71
C PHE A 189 6.88 -5.49 2.37
N SER A 190 5.94 -5.49 1.43
CA SER A 190 5.48 -6.68 0.73
C SER A 190 5.25 -6.38 -0.74
N ALA A 191 5.56 -7.34 -1.61
CA ALA A 191 5.28 -7.23 -3.03
C ALA A 191 4.74 -8.55 -3.56
N TYR A 192 3.69 -8.49 -4.36
CA TYR A 192 3.05 -9.67 -4.91
C TYR A 192 2.34 -9.38 -6.24
N TYR A 193 2.30 -10.42 -7.07
CA TYR A 193 1.50 -10.43 -8.28
C TYR A 193 0.02 -10.56 -7.89
N TRP A 194 -0.79 -9.58 -8.21
CA TRP A 194 -2.12 -9.43 -7.63
C TRP A 194 -3.14 -10.52 -7.99
N THR A 195 -2.91 -11.29 -9.07
CA THR A 195 -3.77 -12.42 -9.40
C THR A 195 -3.52 -13.66 -8.53
N TRP A 196 -2.47 -13.63 -7.71
CA TRP A 196 -2.24 -14.66 -6.72
C TRP A 196 -3.11 -14.43 -5.49
N ASP A 197 -3.40 -15.51 -4.79
CA ASP A 197 -4.02 -15.38 -3.48
C ASP A 197 -3.05 -14.64 -2.55
N SER A 198 -3.49 -13.48 -2.05
CA SER A 198 -2.70 -12.68 -1.11
C SER A 198 -2.41 -13.39 0.22
N HIS A 199 -2.99 -14.56 0.44
CA HIS A 199 -2.72 -15.44 1.57
C HIS A 199 -1.65 -16.51 1.27
N ASP A 200 -1.19 -16.62 0.03
CA ASP A 200 -0.13 -17.56 -0.34
C ASP A 200 1.24 -16.94 0.00
N ALA A 201 1.69 -17.17 1.22
CA ALA A 201 2.93 -16.60 1.74
C ALA A 201 4.16 -16.94 0.89
N ASP A 202 4.16 -18.06 0.17
CA ASP A 202 5.28 -18.48 -0.68
C ASP A 202 5.40 -17.63 -1.96
N LYS A 203 4.37 -16.86 -2.28
CA LYS A 203 4.32 -15.98 -3.48
C LYS A 203 4.48 -14.50 -3.15
N ILE A 204 4.50 -14.14 -1.88
CA ILE A 204 4.66 -12.77 -1.43
C ILE A 204 6.10 -12.54 -1.04
N GLN A 205 6.74 -11.56 -1.67
CA GLN A 205 8.04 -11.08 -1.23
C GLN A 205 7.83 -10.14 -0.05
N THR A 206 8.52 -10.38 1.04
CA THR A 206 8.36 -9.59 2.28
C THR A 206 9.71 -9.36 2.92
N GLY A 207 9.83 -8.26 3.63
CA GLY A 207 11.03 -7.92 4.37
C GLY A 207 10.89 -6.56 5.05
N THR A 208 12.05 -6.03 5.43
CA THR A 208 12.19 -4.68 5.95
C THR A 208 13.13 -3.88 5.07
N THR A 209 13.02 -2.56 5.10
CA THR A 209 13.95 -1.66 4.42
C THR A 209 15.34 -1.75 5.06
N ASP A 210 16.34 -1.43 4.28
CA ASP A 210 17.69 -1.18 4.81
C ASP A 210 17.76 0.17 5.55
N ALA A 211 18.96 0.52 6.00
CA ALA A 211 19.20 1.76 6.77
C ALA A 211 18.92 3.06 5.96
N ASP A 212 18.94 2.96 4.64
CA ASP A 212 18.67 4.08 3.73
C ASP A 212 17.19 4.14 3.30
N GLY A 213 16.34 3.32 3.93
CA GLY A 213 14.91 3.24 3.62
C GLY A 213 14.60 2.56 2.30
N THR A 214 15.51 1.69 1.79
CA THR A 214 15.34 1.03 0.49
C THR A 214 15.05 -0.46 0.62
N PHE A 215 14.43 -1.03 -0.42
CA PHE A 215 14.22 -2.46 -0.60
C PHE A 215 14.17 -2.82 -2.09
N THR A 216 14.36 -4.10 -2.40
CA THR A 216 14.35 -4.58 -3.79
C THR A 216 13.22 -5.58 -4.00
N VAL A 217 12.54 -5.48 -5.13
CA VAL A 217 11.49 -6.42 -5.59
C VAL A 217 11.92 -7.10 -6.87
N SER A 218 11.79 -8.43 -6.92
CA SER A 218 12.01 -9.25 -8.11
C SER A 218 10.67 -9.53 -8.81
N PHE A 219 10.47 -9.00 -10.01
CA PHE A 219 9.23 -9.14 -10.77
C PHE A 219 9.22 -10.41 -11.60
N THR A 220 8.76 -11.52 -11.03
CA THR A 220 8.84 -12.86 -11.66
C THR A 220 7.75 -13.14 -12.69
N GLN A 221 6.70 -12.34 -12.74
CA GLN A 221 5.56 -12.49 -13.65
C GLN A 221 5.25 -11.18 -14.36
N ALA A 222 4.81 -11.24 -15.62
CA ALA A 222 4.25 -10.10 -16.32
C ALA A 222 2.79 -9.89 -15.90
N GLY A 223 2.36 -8.63 -15.83
CA GLY A 223 1.01 -8.21 -15.45
C GLY A 223 1.00 -7.36 -14.18
N PRO A 224 -0.14 -7.26 -13.49
CA PRO A 224 -0.31 -6.34 -12.38
C PRO A 224 0.36 -6.83 -11.08
N TRP A 225 1.08 -5.94 -10.44
CA TRP A 225 1.71 -6.13 -9.14
C TRP A 225 1.29 -5.05 -8.16
N GLN A 226 1.30 -5.40 -6.90
CA GLN A 226 1.24 -4.45 -5.80
C GLN A 226 2.54 -4.47 -5.02
N VAL A 227 3.09 -3.30 -4.80
CA VAL A 227 4.24 -3.06 -3.93
C VAL A 227 3.73 -2.22 -2.76
N MET A 228 3.87 -2.73 -1.55
CA MET A 228 3.35 -2.10 -0.33
C MET A 228 4.51 -1.79 0.61
N ALA A 229 4.50 -0.61 1.21
CA ALA A 229 5.32 -0.29 2.37
C ALA A 229 4.44 0.11 3.55
N ARG A 230 4.92 -0.19 4.76
CA ARG A 230 4.23 0.10 6.01
C ARG A 230 5.21 0.57 7.07
N VAL A 231 4.80 1.61 7.79
CA VAL A 231 5.46 2.11 8.99
C VAL A 231 4.49 2.04 10.15
N ASP A 232 4.89 1.44 11.24
CA ASP A 232 4.16 1.43 12.52
C ASP A 232 4.93 2.27 13.53
N LEU A 233 4.26 3.22 14.15
CA LEU A 233 4.79 4.08 15.19
C LEU A 233 4.09 3.76 16.52
N ASP A 234 4.84 3.47 17.57
CA ASP A 234 4.32 3.25 18.92
C ASP A 234 3.93 4.60 19.54
N GLU A 235 2.83 5.14 19.06
CA GLU A 235 2.27 6.45 19.46
C GLU A 235 0.82 6.27 19.91
N PRO A 236 0.57 5.93 21.19
CA PRO A 236 -0.79 5.79 21.68
C PRO A 236 -1.51 7.13 21.73
N GLY A 237 -2.80 7.09 21.46
CA GLY A 237 -3.64 8.29 21.45
C GLY A 237 -5.12 7.96 21.35
N THR A 238 -5.93 9.01 21.16
CA THR A 238 -7.37 8.94 20.96
C THR A 238 -7.73 9.62 19.65
N TRP A 239 -8.51 8.94 18.81
CA TRP A 239 -9.03 9.46 17.55
C TRP A 239 -10.52 9.73 17.67
N THR A 240 -10.94 10.94 17.29
CA THR A 240 -12.36 11.25 17.16
C THR A 240 -12.86 10.74 15.81
N ALA A 241 -13.79 9.81 15.82
CA ALA A 241 -14.33 9.22 14.60
C ALA A 241 -15.03 10.26 13.72
N THR A 242 -14.66 10.32 12.45
CA THR A 242 -15.22 11.26 11.48
C THR A 242 -16.39 10.68 10.68
N PHE A 243 -16.67 9.38 10.83
CA PHE A 243 -17.73 8.65 10.14
C PHE A 243 -18.20 7.45 10.98
N ASP A 244 -19.36 6.92 10.62
CA ASP A 244 -19.90 5.71 11.24
C ASP A 244 -19.20 4.46 10.64
N HIS A 245 -18.67 3.60 11.50
CA HIS A 245 -18.13 2.31 11.07
C HIS A 245 -19.26 1.34 10.74
N GLY A 246 -19.22 0.75 9.55
CA GLY A 246 -20.13 -0.33 9.19
C GLY A 246 -19.93 -1.55 10.12
N GLY A 247 -20.91 -1.88 10.94
CA GLY A 247 -20.82 -2.92 11.96
C GLY A 247 -20.86 -2.39 13.40
N GLU A 248 -21.23 -1.14 13.58
CA GLU A 248 -21.52 -0.50 14.86
C GLU A 248 -20.35 -0.46 15.86
N ARG A 249 -19.10 -0.45 15.37
CA ARG A 249 -17.92 -0.43 16.24
C ARG A 249 -17.61 0.94 16.79
N PHE A 250 -17.94 1.96 16.04
CA PHE A 250 -17.93 3.37 16.45
C PHE A 250 -18.85 4.18 15.54
N LYS A 251 -19.24 5.35 16.01
CA LYS A 251 -20.02 6.34 15.26
C LYS A 251 -19.25 7.65 15.15
N ALA A 252 -19.61 8.46 14.18
CA ALA A 252 -19.08 9.82 14.06
C ALA A 252 -19.22 10.58 15.38
N GLY A 253 -18.12 11.12 15.87
CA GLY A 253 -18.02 11.82 17.15
C GLY A 253 -17.58 10.95 18.34
N ASP A 254 -17.51 9.63 18.20
CA ASP A 254 -16.97 8.77 19.25
C ASP A 254 -15.45 8.97 19.38
N GLU A 255 -14.96 8.91 20.60
CA GLU A 255 -13.53 8.84 20.90
C GLU A 255 -13.09 7.37 20.96
N VAL A 256 -12.10 7.02 20.14
CA VAL A 256 -11.59 5.66 20.01
C VAL A 256 -10.09 5.65 20.28
N ASP A 257 -9.67 4.93 21.31
CA ASP A 257 -8.27 4.81 21.69
C ASP A 257 -7.51 3.90 20.74
N TYR A 258 -6.24 4.20 20.53
CA TYR A 258 -5.30 3.38 19.77
C TYR A 258 -3.92 3.36 20.44
N ASN A 259 -3.14 2.31 20.15
CA ASN A 259 -1.78 2.12 20.65
C ASN A 259 -0.71 2.47 19.62
N VAL A 260 -1.05 2.30 18.33
CA VAL A 260 -0.12 2.40 17.21
C VAL A 260 -0.72 3.32 16.14
N VAL A 261 0.12 4.16 15.57
CA VAL A 261 -0.19 4.85 14.30
C VAL A 261 0.45 4.07 13.17
N ARG A 262 -0.36 3.65 12.21
CA ARG A 262 0.06 2.88 11.04
C ARG A 262 -0.08 3.68 9.76
N TYR A 263 0.99 3.81 9.03
CA TYR A 263 0.97 4.34 7.68
C TYR A 263 1.21 3.20 6.68
N THR A 264 0.42 3.17 5.62
CA THR A 264 0.55 2.19 4.53
C THR A 264 0.45 2.90 3.20
N ASN A 265 1.38 2.63 2.30
CA ASN A 265 1.28 3.02 0.90
C ASN A 265 1.32 1.78 0.02
N VAL A 266 0.48 1.74 -1.01
CA VAL A 266 0.46 0.70 -2.04
C VAL A 266 0.71 1.34 -3.38
N MET A 267 1.77 0.94 -4.06
CA MET A 267 2.02 1.30 -5.44
C MET A 267 1.59 0.17 -6.36
N SER A 268 0.70 0.48 -7.30
CA SER A 268 0.31 -0.44 -8.37
C SER A 268 1.27 -0.32 -9.55
N VAL A 269 1.78 -1.45 -10.02
CA VAL A 269 2.76 -1.54 -11.11
C VAL A 269 2.28 -2.55 -12.15
N TRP A 270 2.39 -2.21 -13.43
CA TRP A 270 2.10 -3.12 -14.52
C TRP A 270 3.39 -3.61 -15.17
N VAL A 271 3.78 -4.86 -14.92
CA VAL A 271 5.03 -5.47 -15.38
C VAL A 271 4.88 -5.99 -16.81
N LYS A 272 5.76 -5.57 -17.71
CA LYS A 272 5.80 -6.02 -19.11
C LYS A 272 6.23 -7.50 -19.23
N ALA A 273 5.85 -8.15 -20.35
CA ALA A 273 6.18 -9.52 -20.65
C ALA A 273 7.68 -9.70 -21.02
#